data_ac70c3f9db18edabbea958eeb2698433
#
_entry.id   ac70c3f9db18edabbea958eeb2698433
#
_cell.length_a   1.000
_cell.length_b   1.000
_cell.length_c   1.000
_cell.angle_alpha   90.00
_cell.angle_beta   90.00
_cell.angle_gamma   90.00
#
_symmetry.space_group_name_H-M   'P 1'
#
loop_
_entity.id
_entity.type
_entity.pdbx_description
1 polymer ?
#
loop_
_entity_poly.entity_id
_entity_poly.type
_entity_poly.pdbx_seq_one_letter_code
_entity_poly.pdbx_strand_id
1 'polypeptide(L)'
;MKASGVLTLTINEIYHSIQGESTWAGQPCVFVRLTFCDLRCSYCDTEYAFYEGKKQPLDEIVAAVAAFQCPLVEITGGEPLLQKNVLPLMTMLADAGHTVLLETSGAHDISGVDPRAHRIMDLKTPGSGESARNLFSNIEHLSQRDEVKFVIGSREDYEWSREQVRQYGLPQRCRAVLFSPIFGRIDPREIVDWILEDRLPVRFQLQMHKFIWTPTARGV
;
A
#
# COMPACT_ATOMS: atom_id res chain seq x y z
N MET A 1 27.97 -1.82 27.76
CA MET A 1 26.92 -2.42 26.95
C MET A 1 25.73 -1.46 27.02
N LYS A 2 25.39 -0.76 25.95
CA LYS A 2 24.13 0.00 25.88
C LYS A 2 23.00 -1.02 25.88
N ALA A 3 22.07 -0.93 26.82
CA ALA A 3 20.84 -1.71 26.77
C ALA A 3 20.19 -1.46 25.40
N SER A 4 20.07 -2.49 24.58
CA SER A 4 19.31 -2.40 23.33
C SER A 4 17.85 -2.14 23.75
N GLY A 5 17.40 -0.89 23.59
CA GLY A 5 16.01 -0.55 23.88
C GLY A 5 15.08 -1.44 23.06
N VAL A 6 13.95 -1.85 23.63
CA VAL A 6 12.92 -2.62 22.94
C VAL A 6 12.45 -1.83 21.71
N LEU A 7 12.55 -2.45 20.53
CA LEU A 7 12.07 -1.84 19.30
C LEU A 7 10.53 -1.79 19.32
N THR A 8 9.98 -0.63 19.05
CA THR A 8 8.52 -0.42 19.07
C THR A 8 8.04 0.28 17.80
N LEU A 9 6.78 0.07 17.47
CA LEU A 9 6.03 0.82 16.45
C LEU A 9 4.76 1.40 17.06
N THR A 10 4.28 2.50 16.50
CA THR A 10 2.98 3.05 16.83
C THR A 10 1.95 2.43 15.90
N ILE A 11 1.12 1.56 16.44
CA ILE A 11 0.09 0.79 15.72
C ILE A 11 -1.26 1.46 15.93
N ASN A 12 -1.98 1.68 14.84
CA ASN A 12 -3.37 2.12 14.86
C ASN A 12 -4.30 0.95 15.14
N GLU A 13 -4.22 -0.10 14.33
CA GLU A 13 -5.05 -1.31 14.46
C GLU A 13 -4.33 -2.55 13.89
N ILE A 14 -4.68 -3.74 14.42
CA ILE A 14 -4.32 -5.05 13.85
C ILE A 14 -5.63 -5.83 13.73
N TYR A 15 -5.98 -6.27 12.53
CA TYR A 15 -7.25 -6.96 12.27
C TYR A 15 -7.12 -7.98 11.14
N HIS A 16 -8.07 -8.91 11.06
CA HIS A 16 -8.15 -9.94 10.03
C HIS A 16 -9.36 -9.68 9.14
N SER A 17 -9.12 -9.59 7.85
CA SER A 17 -10.14 -9.31 6.85
C SER A 17 -9.79 -9.93 5.49
N ILE A 18 -10.41 -9.41 4.43
CA ILE A 18 -10.10 -9.77 3.04
C ILE A 18 -9.25 -8.65 2.42
N GLN A 19 -8.13 -9.01 1.77
CA GLN A 19 -7.39 -8.05 0.95
C GLN A 19 -8.30 -7.55 -0.17
N GLY A 20 -8.58 -6.25 -0.16
CA GLY A 20 -9.55 -5.62 -1.08
C GLY A 20 -8.93 -5.05 -2.35
N GLU A 21 -7.60 -5.06 -2.46
CA GLU A 21 -6.84 -4.41 -3.54
C GLU A 21 -5.70 -5.32 -4.03
N SER A 22 -4.88 -4.82 -4.95
CA SER A 22 -3.68 -5.51 -5.47
C SER A 22 -3.98 -6.82 -6.23
N THR A 23 -2.94 -7.54 -6.61
CA THR A 23 -3.10 -8.89 -7.18
C THR A 23 -3.43 -9.95 -6.12
N TRP A 24 -3.53 -9.54 -4.87
CA TRP A 24 -3.89 -10.37 -3.71
C TRP A 24 -5.38 -10.24 -3.32
N ALA A 25 -6.14 -9.40 -4.04
CA ALA A 25 -7.56 -9.17 -3.77
C ALA A 25 -8.36 -10.48 -3.64
N GLY A 26 -9.21 -10.54 -2.62
CA GLY A 26 -10.05 -11.70 -2.32
C GLY A 26 -9.43 -12.71 -1.35
N GLN A 27 -8.16 -12.56 -0.96
CA GLN A 27 -7.51 -13.46 -0.01
C GLN A 27 -7.72 -12.99 1.43
N PRO A 28 -7.93 -13.91 2.40
CA PRO A 28 -7.84 -13.56 3.83
C PRO A 28 -6.46 -12.98 4.14
N CYS A 29 -6.44 -11.89 4.89
CA CYS A 29 -5.22 -11.14 5.20
C CYS A 29 -5.29 -10.55 6.61
N VAL A 30 -4.19 -10.56 7.34
CA VAL A 30 -4.04 -9.77 8.55
C VAL A 30 -3.45 -8.42 8.20
N PHE A 31 -4.12 -7.36 8.61
CA PHE A 31 -3.64 -6.00 8.40
C PHE A 31 -2.98 -5.46 9.67
N VAL A 32 -1.77 -4.95 9.52
CA VAL A 32 -1.05 -4.21 10.55
C VAL A 32 -1.00 -2.76 10.10
N ARG A 33 -1.93 -1.94 10.58
CA ARG A 33 -2.04 -0.53 10.24
C ARG A 33 -1.23 0.33 11.20
N LEU A 34 -0.21 1.01 10.66
CA LEU A 34 0.63 1.92 11.42
C LEU A 34 0.01 3.32 11.46
N THR A 35 0.36 4.05 12.52
CA THR A 35 0.00 5.47 12.66
C THR A 35 1.04 6.36 11.96
N PHE A 36 0.65 7.59 11.68
CA PHE A 36 1.40 8.67 11.05
C PHE A 36 1.49 8.57 9.53
N CYS A 37 1.29 9.72 8.89
CA CYS A 37 1.51 9.96 7.48
C CYS A 37 1.99 11.39 7.31
N ASP A 38 2.92 11.64 6.43
CA ASP A 38 3.42 12.97 6.08
C ASP A 38 2.80 13.52 4.79
N LEU A 39 1.90 12.75 4.15
CA LEU A 39 1.08 13.19 3.03
C LEU A 39 -0.33 13.60 3.50
N ARG A 40 -1.00 14.41 2.68
CA ARG A 40 -2.39 14.86 2.88
C ARG A 40 -3.18 14.76 1.58
N CYS A 41 -3.27 13.51 1.08
CA CYS A 41 -3.99 13.24 -0.17
C CYS A 41 -5.46 13.69 -0.08
N SER A 42 -5.95 14.35 -1.12
CA SER A 42 -7.31 14.92 -1.18
C SER A 42 -8.43 13.87 -1.07
N TYR A 43 -8.11 12.61 -1.29
CA TYR A 43 -9.03 11.47 -1.27
C TYR A 43 -8.69 10.43 -0.18
N CYS A 44 -7.91 10.82 0.84
CA CYS A 44 -7.51 9.89 1.88
C CYS A 44 -8.74 9.34 2.61
N ASP A 45 -8.88 8.03 2.64
CA ASP A 45 -9.97 7.33 3.34
C ASP A 45 -9.56 6.81 4.73
N THR A 46 -8.30 7.06 5.12
CA THR A 46 -7.71 6.52 6.36
C THR A 46 -7.11 7.63 7.23
N GLU A 47 -7.72 8.83 7.23
CA GLU A 47 -7.21 9.99 7.99
C GLU A 47 -7.11 9.74 9.49
N TYR A 48 -7.92 8.81 10.05
CA TYR A 48 -7.83 8.42 11.45
C TYR A 48 -6.47 7.81 11.81
N ALA A 49 -5.76 7.20 10.86
CA ALA A 49 -4.42 6.67 11.07
C ALA A 49 -3.34 7.77 11.15
N PHE A 50 -3.67 9.05 10.95
CA PHE A 50 -2.68 10.12 11.10
C PHE A 50 -2.26 10.32 12.56
N TYR A 51 -3.15 10.09 13.52
CA TYR A 51 -2.97 10.51 14.92
C TYR A 51 -3.28 9.41 15.93
N GLU A 52 -4.22 8.51 15.64
CA GLU A 52 -4.66 7.48 16.56
C GLU A 52 -3.66 6.31 16.58
N GLY A 53 -3.24 5.85 17.76
CA GLY A 53 -2.38 4.67 17.85
C GLY A 53 -1.70 4.50 19.20
N LYS A 54 -1.14 3.31 19.40
CA LYS A 54 -0.41 2.93 20.62
C LYS A 54 0.95 2.34 20.27
N LYS A 55 1.97 2.68 21.06
CA LYS A 55 3.29 2.04 20.94
C LYS A 55 3.18 0.58 21.38
N GLN A 56 3.68 -0.31 20.53
CA GLN A 56 3.73 -1.75 20.78
C GLN A 56 5.13 -2.28 20.43
N PRO A 57 5.71 -3.18 21.25
CA PRO A 57 6.92 -3.91 20.92
C PRO A 57 6.74 -4.78 19.66
N LEU A 58 7.82 -4.98 18.89
CA LEU A 58 7.73 -5.76 17.64
C LEU A 58 7.34 -7.23 17.89
N ASP A 59 7.81 -7.83 18.95
CA ASP A 59 7.48 -9.20 19.35
C ASP A 59 5.99 -9.35 19.71
N GLU A 60 5.39 -8.36 20.36
CA GLU A 60 3.94 -8.35 20.62
C GLU A 60 3.13 -8.22 19.33
N ILE A 61 3.60 -7.42 18.37
CA ILE A 61 2.94 -7.29 17.05
C ILE A 61 3.00 -8.63 16.30
N VAL A 62 4.17 -9.28 16.25
CA VAL A 62 4.33 -10.60 15.63
C VAL A 62 3.42 -11.64 16.29
N ALA A 63 3.36 -11.66 17.62
CA ALA A 63 2.47 -12.56 18.36
C ALA A 63 0.99 -12.30 18.06
N ALA A 64 0.58 -11.02 17.96
CA ALA A 64 -0.78 -10.65 17.60
C ALA A 64 -1.16 -11.10 16.19
N VAL A 65 -0.25 -10.96 15.22
CA VAL A 65 -0.44 -11.45 13.85
C VAL A 65 -0.57 -12.98 13.82
N ALA A 66 0.32 -13.68 14.52
CA ALA A 66 0.33 -15.15 14.57
C ALA A 66 -0.98 -15.73 15.16
N ALA A 67 -1.62 -15.02 16.10
CA ALA A 67 -2.88 -15.44 16.71
C ALA A 67 -4.02 -15.60 15.70
N PHE A 68 -3.99 -14.91 14.56
CA PHE A 68 -5.00 -15.06 13.50
C PHE A 68 -4.81 -16.30 12.62
N GLN A 69 -3.67 -16.98 12.70
CA GLN A 69 -3.36 -18.18 11.90
C GLN A 69 -3.54 -17.96 10.38
N CYS A 70 -3.30 -16.76 9.90
CA CYS A 70 -3.40 -16.37 8.50
C CYS A 70 -1.98 -16.21 7.93
N PRO A 71 -1.66 -16.85 6.79
CA PRO A 71 -0.31 -16.79 6.21
C PRO A 71 0.02 -15.45 5.55
N LEU A 72 -1.00 -14.67 5.15
CA LEU A 72 -0.83 -13.38 4.49
C LEU A 72 -0.98 -12.25 5.49
N VAL A 73 0.00 -11.33 5.49
CA VAL A 73 -0.04 -10.13 6.32
C VAL A 73 0.31 -8.91 5.48
N GLU A 74 -0.47 -7.85 5.63
CA GLU A 74 -0.18 -6.55 5.02
C GLU A 74 0.19 -5.52 6.06
N ILE A 75 1.33 -4.89 5.86
CA ILE A 75 1.75 -3.71 6.59
C ILE A 75 1.32 -2.50 5.78
N THR A 76 0.46 -1.69 6.38
CA THR A 76 -0.14 -0.51 5.78
C THR A 76 -0.28 0.60 6.83
N GLY A 77 -1.10 1.59 6.61
CA GLY A 77 -1.42 2.59 7.64
C GLY A 77 -1.59 3.98 7.09
N GLY A 78 -0.97 4.97 7.73
CA GLY A 78 -0.65 6.23 7.11
C GLY A 78 0.49 6.02 6.09
N GLU A 79 1.75 6.14 6.55
CA GLU A 79 2.91 5.74 5.76
C GLU A 79 3.83 4.86 6.64
N PRO A 80 3.90 3.56 6.37
CA PRO A 80 4.70 2.65 7.19
C PRO A 80 6.17 2.99 7.28
N LEU A 81 6.78 3.46 6.18
CA LEU A 81 8.22 3.72 6.10
C LEU A 81 8.67 4.96 6.91
N LEU A 82 7.74 5.78 7.40
CA LEU A 82 8.05 6.82 8.39
C LEU A 82 8.58 6.25 9.70
N GLN A 83 8.15 5.07 10.09
CA GLN A 83 8.58 4.41 11.31
C GLN A 83 9.69 3.40 10.99
N LYS A 84 10.96 3.78 11.17
CA LYS A 84 12.12 2.95 10.77
C LYS A 84 12.11 1.51 11.29
N ASN A 85 11.46 1.26 12.44
CA ASN A 85 11.33 -0.07 13.00
C ASN A 85 10.36 -0.98 12.22
N VAL A 86 9.69 -0.48 11.17
CA VAL A 86 8.88 -1.30 10.27
C VAL A 86 9.75 -2.28 9.47
N LEU A 87 10.98 -1.89 9.13
CA LEU A 87 11.91 -2.75 8.39
C LEU A 87 12.21 -4.05 9.15
N PRO A 88 12.69 -4.01 10.41
CA PRO A 88 12.87 -5.24 11.18
C PRO A 88 11.55 -5.99 11.46
N LEU A 89 10.39 -5.32 11.58
CA LEU A 89 9.12 -6.02 11.70
C LEU A 89 8.84 -6.89 10.48
N MET A 90 9.02 -6.35 9.25
CA MET A 90 8.84 -7.13 8.01
C MET A 90 9.73 -8.37 7.98
N THR A 91 11.00 -8.21 8.37
CA THR A 91 11.94 -9.34 8.45
C THR A 91 11.47 -10.40 9.46
N MET A 92 11.03 -9.99 10.66
CA MET A 92 10.51 -10.90 11.69
C MET A 92 9.28 -11.68 11.21
N LEU A 93 8.35 -11.01 10.52
CA LEU A 93 7.16 -11.65 9.97
C LEU A 93 7.51 -12.65 8.85
N ALA A 94 8.44 -12.28 7.96
CA ALA A 94 8.92 -13.16 6.91
C ALA A 94 9.69 -14.37 7.49
N ASP A 95 10.47 -14.19 8.55
CA ASP A 95 11.18 -15.27 9.28
C ASP A 95 10.20 -16.19 9.98
N ALA A 96 9.05 -15.67 10.43
CA ALA A 96 7.96 -16.47 11.01
C ALA A 96 7.14 -17.23 9.95
N GLY A 97 7.47 -17.09 8.65
CA GLY A 97 6.84 -17.81 7.55
C GLY A 97 5.64 -17.12 6.91
N HIS A 98 5.36 -15.86 7.26
CA HIS A 98 4.29 -15.11 6.62
C HIS A 98 4.70 -14.60 5.24
N THR A 99 3.74 -14.54 4.32
CA THR A 99 3.83 -13.72 3.11
C THR A 99 3.54 -12.28 3.50
N VAL A 100 4.52 -11.40 3.35
CA VAL A 100 4.44 -10.00 3.81
C VAL A 100 4.16 -9.08 2.62
N LEU A 101 3.11 -8.29 2.70
CA LEU A 101 2.82 -7.17 1.80
C LEU A 101 3.18 -5.86 2.51
N LEU A 102 3.69 -4.90 1.74
CA LEU A 102 3.90 -3.52 2.19
C LEU A 102 3.16 -2.58 1.24
N GLU A 103 2.14 -1.90 1.73
CA GLU A 103 1.54 -0.78 1.02
C GLU A 103 2.21 0.53 1.48
N THR A 104 2.79 1.28 0.53
CA THR A 104 3.51 2.53 0.77
C THR A 104 3.16 3.60 -0.26
N SER A 105 3.21 4.84 0.15
CA SER A 105 2.90 6.01 -0.69
C SER A 105 3.89 6.27 -1.83
N GLY A 106 5.02 5.56 -1.86
CA GLY A 106 6.09 5.82 -2.83
C GLY A 106 6.90 7.10 -2.57
N ALA A 107 6.63 7.83 -1.48
CA ALA A 107 7.35 9.06 -1.10
C ALA A 107 8.62 8.80 -0.29
N HIS A 108 8.83 7.59 0.19
CA HIS A 108 9.97 7.19 1.01
C HIS A 108 10.80 6.12 0.32
N ASP A 109 12.10 6.07 0.67
CA ASP A 109 13.05 5.09 0.13
C ASP A 109 12.64 3.65 0.51
N ILE A 110 12.44 2.82 -0.52
CA ILE A 110 12.08 1.40 -0.40
C ILE A 110 13.27 0.46 -0.46
N SER A 111 14.49 0.96 -0.67
CA SER A 111 15.69 0.13 -0.89
C SER A 111 16.04 -0.76 0.32
N GLY A 112 15.68 -0.32 1.54
CA GLY A 112 15.90 -1.06 2.77
C GLY A 112 14.82 -2.10 3.12
N VAL A 113 13.78 -2.24 2.30
CA VAL A 113 12.70 -3.23 2.53
C VAL A 113 13.22 -4.64 2.30
N ASP A 114 12.86 -5.58 3.19
CA ASP A 114 13.23 -6.99 3.04
C ASP A 114 12.82 -7.51 1.64
N PRO A 115 13.75 -8.11 0.86
CA PRO A 115 13.47 -8.54 -0.50
C PRO A 115 12.42 -9.66 -0.63
N ARG A 116 12.03 -10.28 0.48
CA ARG A 116 10.95 -11.26 0.52
C ARG A 116 9.57 -10.60 0.57
N ALA A 117 9.48 -9.35 1.03
CA ALA A 117 8.22 -8.62 1.04
C ALA A 117 7.80 -8.23 -0.39
N HIS A 118 6.48 -8.19 -0.62
CA HIS A 118 5.85 -7.69 -1.83
C HIS A 118 5.45 -6.23 -1.60
N ARG A 119 6.03 -5.30 -2.35
CA ARG A 119 5.73 -3.88 -2.22
C ARG A 119 4.60 -3.49 -3.16
N ILE A 120 3.61 -2.81 -2.63
CA ILE A 120 2.53 -2.16 -3.40
C ILE A 120 2.80 -0.66 -3.26
N MET A 121 3.46 -0.09 -4.26
CA MET A 121 3.89 1.30 -4.25
C MET A 121 2.87 2.20 -4.95
N ASP A 122 2.24 3.09 -4.20
CA ASP A 122 1.21 4.00 -4.70
C ASP A 122 1.86 5.30 -5.19
N LEU A 123 2.07 5.42 -6.51
CA LEU A 123 2.51 6.68 -7.12
C LEU A 123 1.35 7.68 -7.15
N LYS A 124 1.51 8.77 -6.40
CA LYS A 124 0.46 9.78 -6.21
C LYS A 124 0.24 10.60 -7.47
N THR A 125 -1.01 10.61 -7.94
CA THR A 125 -1.45 11.37 -9.12
C THR A 125 -1.59 12.85 -8.81
N PRO A 126 -1.65 13.76 -9.81
CA PRO A 126 -1.84 15.19 -9.59
C PRO A 126 -3.07 15.52 -8.73
N GLY A 127 -4.19 14.84 -8.96
CA GLY A 127 -5.45 15.04 -8.23
C GLY A 127 -5.36 14.68 -6.74
N SER A 128 -4.32 13.96 -6.30
CA SER A 128 -4.05 13.72 -4.90
C SER A 128 -3.57 14.97 -4.15
N GLY A 129 -2.96 15.94 -4.85
CA GLY A 129 -2.25 17.07 -4.28
C GLY A 129 -0.82 16.75 -3.81
N GLU A 130 -0.39 15.49 -3.89
CA GLU A 130 0.89 14.99 -3.33
C GLU A 130 1.86 14.44 -4.40
N SER A 131 1.57 14.61 -5.68
CA SER A 131 2.37 14.04 -6.78
C SER A 131 3.84 14.51 -6.77
N ALA A 132 4.13 15.70 -6.26
CA ALA A 132 5.49 16.23 -6.12
C ALA A 132 6.33 15.46 -5.06
N ARG A 133 5.68 14.65 -4.22
CA ARG A 133 6.34 13.84 -3.18
C ARG A 133 6.79 12.47 -3.68
N ASN A 134 6.41 12.06 -4.88
CA ASN A 134 6.84 10.78 -5.46
C ASN A 134 8.37 10.70 -5.56
N LEU A 135 8.96 9.68 -4.96
CA LEU A 135 10.39 9.39 -5.05
C LEU A 135 10.63 8.41 -6.21
N PHE A 136 10.78 8.95 -7.42
CA PHE A 136 10.91 8.14 -8.64
C PHE A 136 12.14 7.22 -8.67
N SER A 137 13.19 7.50 -7.88
CA SER A 137 14.34 6.58 -7.73
C SER A 137 13.92 5.22 -7.15
N ASN A 138 12.79 5.12 -6.45
CA ASN A 138 12.23 3.86 -5.98
C ASN A 138 11.95 2.86 -7.11
N ILE A 139 11.70 3.34 -8.33
CA ILE A 139 11.43 2.49 -9.49
C ILE A 139 12.61 1.57 -9.83
N GLU A 140 13.84 2.00 -9.51
CA GLU A 140 15.04 1.19 -9.71
C GLU A 140 15.12 -0.01 -8.77
N HIS A 141 14.40 0.04 -7.64
CA HIS A 141 14.35 -1.02 -6.62
C HIS A 141 13.17 -1.98 -6.80
N LEU A 142 12.31 -1.74 -7.79
CA LEU A 142 11.18 -2.63 -8.07
C LEU A 142 11.63 -3.96 -8.69
N SER A 143 10.88 -5.00 -8.41
CA SER A 143 11.09 -6.36 -8.90
C SER A 143 9.77 -6.99 -9.37
N GLN A 144 9.83 -8.19 -9.96
CA GLN A 144 8.65 -8.97 -10.37
C GLN A 144 7.81 -9.49 -9.17
N ARG A 145 8.13 -9.10 -7.95
CA ARG A 145 7.29 -9.31 -6.76
C ARG A 145 6.40 -8.14 -6.44
N ASP A 146 6.75 -6.95 -6.95
CA ASP A 146 6.18 -5.67 -6.56
C ASP A 146 5.09 -5.21 -7.51
N GLU A 147 4.27 -4.31 -7.04
CA GLU A 147 3.19 -3.70 -7.79
C GLU A 147 3.29 -2.16 -7.70
N VAL A 148 2.86 -1.49 -8.74
CA VAL A 148 2.73 -0.02 -8.75
C VAL A 148 1.27 0.33 -8.90
N LYS A 149 0.76 1.15 -7.98
CA LYS A 149 -0.65 1.57 -7.95
C LYS A 149 -0.78 3.06 -8.30
N PHE A 150 -1.83 3.40 -9.05
CA PHE A 150 -2.27 4.76 -9.31
C PHE A 150 -3.75 4.87 -8.96
N VAL A 151 -4.08 5.86 -8.13
CA VAL A 151 -5.46 6.17 -7.75
C VAL A 151 -5.94 7.35 -8.59
N ILE A 152 -6.96 7.11 -9.42
CA ILE A 152 -7.37 7.98 -10.51
C ILE A 152 -8.72 8.62 -10.18
N GLY A 153 -8.78 9.95 -10.18
CA GLY A 153 -9.98 10.72 -9.90
C GLY A 153 -10.45 11.59 -11.07
N SER A 154 -9.69 11.64 -12.18
CA SER A 154 -9.98 12.46 -13.34
C SER A 154 -9.27 11.97 -14.60
N ARG A 155 -9.63 12.52 -15.75
CA ARG A 155 -8.91 12.26 -17.01
C ARG A 155 -7.45 12.72 -16.94
N GLU A 156 -7.17 13.83 -16.27
CA GLU A 156 -5.81 14.33 -16.08
C GLU A 156 -4.96 13.34 -15.27
N ASP A 157 -5.50 12.77 -14.19
CA ASP A 157 -4.81 11.73 -13.41
C ASP A 157 -4.50 10.51 -14.27
N TYR A 158 -5.45 10.08 -15.10
CA TYR A 158 -5.26 8.96 -16.01
C TYR A 158 -4.13 9.23 -17.01
N GLU A 159 -4.16 10.38 -17.70
CA GLU A 159 -3.15 10.74 -18.70
C GLU A 159 -1.76 10.87 -18.09
N TRP A 160 -1.65 11.48 -16.91
CA TRP A 160 -0.42 11.55 -16.17
C TRP A 160 0.09 10.14 -15.79
N SER A 161 -0.78 9.28 -15.27
CA SER A 161 -0.42 7.90 -14.89
C SER A 161 0.04 7.09 -16.10
N ARG A 162 -0.68 7.20 -17.22
CA ARG A 162 -0.30 6.58 -18.50
C ARG A 162 1.10 6.99 -18.94
N GLU A 163 1.42 8.29 -18.82
CA GLU A 163 2.76 8.78 -19.15
C GLU A 163 3.82 8.17 -18.25
N GLN A 164 3.58 8.09 -16.91
CA GLN A 164 4.52 7.44 -16.00
C GLN A 164 4.73 5.96 -16.36
N VAL A 165 3.65 5.25 -16.69
CA VAL A 165 3.72 3.83 -17.11
C VAL A 165 4.65 3.67 -18.30
N ARG A 166 4.53 4.55 -19.31
CA ARG A 166 5.34 4.52 -20.55
C ARG A 166 6.78 4.96 -20.30
N GLN A 167 6.96 6.11 -19.64
CA GLN A 167 8.27 6.72 -19.37
C GLN A 167 9.19 5.78 -18.61
N TYR A 168 8.68 5.11 -17.58
CA TYR A 168 9.46 4.23 -16.72
C TYR A 168 9.40 2.76 -17.13
N GLY A 169 8.61 2.39 -18.12
CA GLY A 169 8.46 1.00 -18.55
C GLY A 169 7.98 0.09 -17.42
N LEU A 170 7.02 0.56 -16.61
CA LEU A 170 6.61 -0.11 -15.36
C LEU A 170 6.17 -1.56 -15.55
N PRO A 171 5.43 -1.96 -16.63
CA PRO A 171 5.00 -3.34 -16.82
C PRO A 171 6.16 -4.35 -16.98
N GLN A 172 7.36 -3.89 -17.32
CA GLN A 172 8.54 -4.73 -17.43
C GLN A 172 9.34 -4.80 -16.12
N ARG A 173 9.08 -3.88 -15.17
CA ARG A 173 9.82 -3.75 -13.92
C ARG A 173 9.13 -4.40 -12.73
N CYS A 174 7.81 -4.47 -12.75
CA CYS A 174 7.02 -4.99 -11.64
C CYS A 174 6.01 -6.05 -12.12
N ARG A 175 5.41 -6.76 -11.16
CA ARG A 175 4.41 -7.80 -11.39
C ARG A 175 3.15 -7.27 -12.05
N ALA A 176 2.70 -6.11 -11.59
CA ALA A 176 1.49 -5.47 -12.09
C ALA A 176 1.54 -3.95 -11.89
N VAL A 177 0.93 -3.25 -12.84
CA VAL A 177 0.58 -1.84 -12.69
C VAL A 177 -0.94 -1.76 -12.52
N LEU A 178 -1.39 -1.11 -11.45
CA LEU A 178 -2.77 -1.10 -11.00
C LEU A 178 -3.38 0.28 -11.18
N PHE A 179 -4.52 0.37 -11.86
CA PHE A 179 -5.32 1.58 -11.97
C PHE A 179 -6.60 1.41 -11.17
N SER A 180 -6.80 2.27 -10.16
CA SER A 180 -7.93 2.22 -9.24
C SER A 180 -8.70 3.54 -9.26
N PRO A 181 -10.05 3.54 -9.37
CA PRO A 181 -10.83 4.77 -9.28
C PRO A 181 -10.84 5.31 -7.85
N ILE A 182 -10.87 6.63 -7.67
CA ILE A 182 -11.31 7.23 -6.41
C ILE A 182 -12.79 6.89 -6.25
N PHE A 183 -13.11 6.16 -5.16
CA PHE A 183 -14.47 5.70 -4.90
C PHE A 183 -15.48 6.87 -4.87
N GLY A 184 -16.53 6.76 -5.67
CA GLY A 184 -17.61 7.76 -5.74
C GLY A 184 -17.26 9.09 -6.44
N ARG A 185 -16.02 9.25 -6.95
CA ARG A 185 -15.59 10.49 -7.62
C ARG A 185 -15.57 10.38 -9.14
N ILE A 186 -15.27 9.21 -9.69
CA ILE A 186 -15.22 8.93 -11.12
C ILE A 186 -15.97 7.63 -11.40
N ASP A 187 -16.65 7.55 -12.54
CA ASP A 187 -17.24 6.29 -12.99
C ASP A 187 -16.11 5.31 -13.35
N PRO A 188 -16.05 4.14 -12.72
CA PRO A 188 -15.07 3.09 -13.03
C PRO A 188 -15.03 2.73 -14.52
N ARG A 189 -16.15 2.84 -15.23
CA ARG A 189 -16.27 2.56 -16.65
C ARG A 189 -15.41 3.50 -17.50
N GLU A 190 -15.34 4.79 -17.14
CA GLU A 190 -14.51 5.74 -17.87
C GLU A 190 -13.04 5.33 -17.91
N ILE A 191 -12.49 4.89 -16.76
CA ILE A 191 -11.10 4.43 -16.70
C ILE A 191 -10.90 3.16 -17.53
N VAL A 192 -11.86 2.25 -17.50
CA VAL A 192 -11.82 1.01 -18.31
C VAL A 192 -11.82 1.34 -19.80
N ASP A 193 -12.72 2.22 -20.24
CA ASP A 193 -12.80 2.64 -21.63
C ASP A 193 -11.46 3.26 -22.10
N TRP A 194 -10.85 4.13 -21.30
CA TRP A 194 -9.55 4.74 -21.62
C TRP A 194 -8.41 3.72 -21.67
N ILE A 195 -8.39 2.73 -20.75
CA ILE A 195 -7.39 1.65 -20.77
C ILE A 195 -7.49 0.84 -22.07
N LEU A 196 -8.72 0.52 -22.48
CA LEU A 196 -8.98 -0.26 -23.70
C LEU A 196 -8.63 0.52 -24.97
N GLU A 197 -9.00 1.81 -25.05
CA GLU A 197 -8.64 2.70 -26.16
C GLU A 197 -7.13 2.80 -26.33
N ASP A 198 -6.41 3.04 -25.24
CA ASP A 198 -4.96 3.20 -25.24
C ASP A 198 -4.20 1.87 -25.33
N ARG A 199 -4.88 0.72 -25.22
CA ARG A 199 -4.30 -0.63 -25.14
C ARG A 199 -3.18 -0.68 -24.10
N LEU A 200 -3.44 -0.02 -22.95
CA LEU A 200 -2.43 0.13 -21.91
C LEU A 200 -2.26 -1.19 -21.15
N PRO A 201 -1.04 -1.72 -20.99
CA PRO A 201 -0.80 -2.99 -20.30
C PRO A 201 -0.83 -2.81 -18.77
N VAL A 202 -1.97 -2.39 -18.25
CA VAL A 202 -2.24 -2.19 -16.83
C VAL A 202 -3.44 -3.03 -16.39
N ARG A 203 -3.58 -3.19 -15.09
CA ARG A 203 -4.67 -3.91 -14.46
C ARG A 203 -5.62 -2.91 -13.82
N PHE A 204 -6.87 -2.89 -14.26
CA PHE A 204 -7.93 -2.18 -13.56
C PHE A 204 -8.33 -2.93 -12.29
N GLN A 205 -8.54 -2.22 -11.19
CA GLN A 205 -9.05 -2.81 -9.95
C GLN A 205 -10.05 -1.88 -9.26
N LEU A 206 -10.99 -2.48 -8.54
CA LEU A 206 -11.84 -1.80 -7.57
C LEU A 206 -11.29 -2.03 -6.15
N GLN A 207 -11.62 -1.13 -5.23
CA GLN A 207 -11.43 -1.33 -3.80
C GLN A 207 -12.58 -2.24 -3.30
N MET A 208 -12.38 -3.57 -3.38
CA MET A 208 -13.42 -4.58 -3.14
C MET A 208 -14.08 -4.42 -1.76
N HIS A 209 -13.30 -4.08 -0.74
CA HIS A 209 -13.81 -3.88 0.62
C HIS A 209 -14.90 -2.81 0.70
N LYS A 210 -14.87 -1.77 -0.15
CA LYS A 210 -15.89 -0.71 -0.18
C LYS A 210 -17.23 -1.15 -0.78
N PHE A 211 -17.27 -2.32 -1.44
CA PHE A 211 -18.50 -2.94 -1.95
C PHE A 211 -19.04 -4.03 -1.03
N ILE A 212 -18.19 -4.63 -0.20
CA ILE A 212 -18.57 -5.65 0.79
C ILE A 212 -19.10 -4.98 2.05
N TRP A 213 -18.42 -3.96 2.51
CA TRP A 213 -18.78 -3.16 3.69
C TRP A 213 -19.12 -1.73 3.29
N THR A 214 -19.41 -0.89 4.26
CA THR A 214 -19.57 0.55 3.99
C THR A 214 -18.21 1.18 3.67
N PRO A 215 -18.14 2.21 2.80
CA PRO A 215 -16.87 2.85 2.44
C PRO A 215 -16.09 3.44 3.61
N THR A 216 -16.74 3.65 4.76
CA THR A 216 -16.16 4.23 5.98
C THR A 216 -15.94 3.20 7.09
N ALA A 217 -16.15 1.90 6.81
CA ALA A 217 -15.95 0.85 7.80
C ALA A 217 -14.46 0.75 8.19
N ARG A 218 -14.19 0.49 9.49
CA ARG A 218 -12.86 0.28 10.03
C ARG A 218 -12.70 -1.16 10.49
N GLY A 219 -11.48 -1.70 10.44
CA GLY A 219 -11.18 -3.06 10.88
C GLY A 219 -11.81 -4.15 10.02
N VAL A 220 -12.06 -3.86 8.74
CA VAL A 220 -12.71 -4.76 7.77
C VAL A 220 -11.95 -4.86 6.47
#